data_c7fb4abbe8f5707082598cd7caaa6b67
#
_entry.id   c7fb4abbe8f5707082598cd7caaa6b67
#
_cell.length_a   1.000
_cell.length_b   1.000
_cell.length_c   1.000
_cell.angle_alpha   90.00
_cell.angle_beta   90.00
_cell.angle_gamma   90.00
#
_symmetry.space_group_name_H-M   'P 1'
#
loop_
_entity.id
_entity.type
_entity.pdbx_description
1 polymer ?
#
loop_
_entity_poly.entity_id
_entity_poly.type
_entity_poly.pdbx_seq_one_letter_code
_entity_poly.pdbx_strand_id
1 'polypeptide(L)'
;MKTIELIKLEHNVKIGDVCGHIEPNITEDTLFVADGEVVGFYIKKLTGKLEQLINVANAELLSDRVPKDIMERPKLLGKDENGKQQYDLTIKQYSTIIGSCAPKPHLRMNYPRISKIHEIPSAQTYIKAMLMACKESEDLIREIAPDIFDRQLRIIEDKVPPKFRFGRLFTSSIANFNISAPFHRDAANLEGCVNVIIAKKSYAKGGNTTVPDYGATVDSRDNSMLVYPAWRNVHGVTPIVPLKENGYRNSLVFYPLKAFNNYWDK
;
A
#
# COMPACT_ATOMS: atom_id res chain seq x y z
N MET A 1 -9.52 16.40 12.95
CA MET A 1 -9.80 15.35 11.94
C MET A 1 -11.30 15.34 11.68
N LYS A 2 -11.73 15.34 10.41
CA LYS A 2 -13.15 15.23 10.03
C LYS A 2 -13.59 13.78 10.12
N THR A 3 -14.79 13.49 10.60
CA THR A 3 -15.38 12.15 10.55
C THR A 3 -16.35 12.06 9.38
N ILE A 4 -16.25 10.99 8.59
CA ILE A 4 -17.15 10.70 7.48
C ILE A 4 -17.75 9.31 7.70
N GLU A 5 -19.10 9.23 7.67
CA GLU A 5 -19.80 7.96 7.59
C GLU A 5 -19.77 7.45 6.14
N LEU A 6 -19.23 6.27 5.95
CA LEU A 6 -19.12 5.60 4.65
C LEU A 6 -20.40 4.81 4.38
N ILE A 7 -21.25 5.34 3.53
CA ILE A 7 -22.48 4.68 3.10
C ILE A 7 -22.18 3.88 1.85
N LYS A 8 -22.53 2.60 1.87
CA LYS A 8 -22.30 1.70 0.72
C LYS A 8 -23.19 2.12 -0.45
N LEU A 9 -22.56 2.27 -1.61
CA LEU A 9 -23.20 2.64 -2.87
C LEU A 9 -23.29 1.44 -3.81
N GLU A 10 -24.32 1.41 -4.64
CA GLU A 10 -24.36 0.51 -5.78
C GLU A 10 -23.47 1.04 -6.90
N HIS A 11 -22.69 0.17 -7.52
CA HIS A 11 -21.83 0.49 -8.66
C HIS A 11 -21.66 -0.70 -9.59
N ASN A 12 -21.25 -0.42 -10.84
CA ASN A 12 -21.03 -1.44 -11.87
C ASN A 12 -19.55 -1.82 -12.05
N VAL A 13 -18.67 -1.33 -11.21
CA VAL A 13 -17.21 -1.60 -11.27
C VAL A 13 -16.94 -3.05 -10.96
N LYS A 14 -16.16 -3.73 -11.80
CA LYS A 14 -15.74 -5.12 -11.64
C LYS A 14 -14.26 -5.21 -11.34
N ILE A 15 -13.87 -6.28 -10.66
CA ILE A 15 -12.45 -6.61 -10.48
C ILE A 15 -11.81 -6.81 -11.86
N GLY A 16 -10.66 -6.13 -12.06
CA GLY A 16 -9.95 -6.12 -13.33
C GLY A 16 -10.29 -4.95 -14.25
N ASP A 17 -11.35 -4.19 -13.96
CA ASP A 17 -11.65 -2.97 -14.72
C ASP A 17 -10.55 -1.93 -14.49
N VAL A 18 -10.25 -1.15 -15.54
CA VAL A 18 -9.28 -0.07 -15.46
C VAL A 18 -9.80 1.03 -14.56
N CYS A 19 -8.97 1.46 -13.60
CA CYS A 19 -9.25 2.64 -12.82
C CYS A 19 -8.94 3.87 -13.67
N GLY A 20 -9.97 4.62 -14.08
CA GLY A 20 -9.83 5.86 -14.83
C GLY A 20 -9.32 7.04 -14.00
N HIS A 21 -9.25 8.20 -14.64
CA HIS A 21 -8.97 9.46 -13.93
C HIS A 21 -10.20 9.85 -13.09
N ILE A 22 -10.01 9.91 -11.78
CA ILE A 22 -11.03 10.32 -10.81
C ILE A 22 -10.38 11.35 -9.89
N GLU A 23 -10.98 12.51 -9.79
CA GLU A 23 -10.52 13.57 -8.89
C GLU A 23 -10.79 13.15 -7.43
N PRO A 24 -9.88 13.46 -6.50
CA PRO A 24 -10.07 13.09 -5.11
C PRO A 24 -11.15 13.95 -4.44
N ASN A 25 -12.02 13.30 -3.69
CA ASN A 25 -13.04 13.94 -2.84
C ASN A 25 -12.69 13.84 -1.34
N ILE A 26 -11.65 13.10 -0.98
CA ILE A 26 -11.08 13.03 0.37
C ILE A 26 -9.70 13.70 0.33
N THR A 27 -9.64 14.95 0.76
CA THR A 27 -8.44 15.81 0.63
C THR A 27 -7.94 16.39 1.97
N GLU A 28 -8.66 16.14 3.06
CA GLU A 28 -8.34 16.60 4.41
C GLU A 28 -8.28 15.43 5.39
N ASP A 29 -7.65 15.64 6.54
CA ASP A 29 -7.57 14.64 7.61
C ASP A 29 -8.94 14.11 7.96
N THR A 30 -9.15 12.81 7.73
CA THR A 30 -10.48 12.19 7.77
C THR A 30 -10.44 10.86 8.51
N LEU A 31 -11.37 10.67 9.45
CA LEU A 31 -11.69 9.39 10.08
C LEU A 31 -12.85 8.74 9.32
N PHE A 32 -12.70 7.50 8.93
CA PHE A 32 -13.72 6.73 8.20
C PHE A 32 -14.48 5.84 9.16
N VAL A 33 -15.79 5.99 9.17
CA VAL A 33 -16.72 5.15 9.94
C VAL A 33 -17.61 4.41 8.94
N ALA A 34 -17.83 3.13 9.16
CA ALA A 34 -18.78 2.31 8.40
C ALA A 34 -19.49 1.37 9.37
N ASP A 35 -20.81 1.30 9.27
CA ASP A 35 -21.65 0.47 10.16
C ASP A 35 -21.41 0.77 11.67
N GLY A 36 -21.13 2.04 12.01
CA GLY A 36 -20.88 2.50 13.37
C GLY A 36 -19.47 2.20 13.91
N GLU A 37 -18.58 1.58 13.11
CA GLU A 37 -17.21 1.27 13.52
C GLU A 37 -16.18 2.11 12.74
N VAL A 38 -15.09 2.48 13.41
CA VAL A 38 -13.94 3.08 12.73
C VAL A 38 -13.26 2.01 11.88
N VAL A 39 -13.20 2.24 10.55
CA VAL A 39 -12.63 1.30 9.59
C VAL A 39 -11.29 1.76 9.00
N GLY A 40 -10.92 3.01 9.22
CA GLY A 40 -9.65 3.57 8.73
C GLY A 40 -9.59 5.08 8.89
N PHE A 41 -8.53 5.67 8.35
CA PHE A 41 -8.36 7.11 8.35
C PHE A 41 -7.40 7.58 7.25
N TYR A 42 -7.46 8.86 6.96
CA TYR A 42 -6.54 9.55 6.07
C TYR A 42 -5.89 10.73 6.77
N ILE A 43 -4.57 10.83 6.64
CA ILE A 43 -3.76 11.98 7.05
C ILE A 43 -3.24 12.67 5.79
N LYS A 44 -3.62 13.92 5.61
CA LYS A 44 -3.25 14.75 4.46
C LYS A 44 -1.75 14.97 4.37
N LYS A 45 -1.10 15.18 5.52
CA LYS A 45 0.33 15.46 5.59
C LYS A 45 0.92 14.94 6.89
N LEU A 46 1.78 13.95 6.76
CA LEU A 46 2.63 13.48 7.85
C LEU A 46 3.64 14.56 8.26
N THR A 47 3.98 14.58 9.54
CA THR A 47 4.93 15.52 10.13
C THR A 47 5.90 14.80 11.07
N GLY A 48 6.91 15.52 11.53
CA GLY A 48 7.83 15.06 12.57
C GLY A 48 8.70 13.88 12.13
N LYS A 49 8.87 12.92 13.01
CA LYS A 49 9.79 11.79 12.82
C LYS A 49 9.34 10.86 11.68
N LEU A 50 8.04 10.58 11.56
CA LEU A 50 7.52 9.74 10.49
C LEU A 50 7.79 10.35 9.11
N GLU A 51 7.55 11.65 8.93
CA GLU A 51 7.88 12.36 7.69
C GLU A 51 9.38 12.23 7.34
N GLN A 52 10.27 12.45 8.32
CA GLN A 52 11.72 12.33 8.11
C GLN A 52 12.12 10.93 7.65
N LEU A 53 11.60 9.89 8.31
CA LEU A 53 11.87 8.49 7.97
C LEU A 53 11.39 8.13 6.56
N ILE A 54 10.19 8.59 6.18
CA ILE A 54 9.63 8.37 4.85
C ILE A 54 10.44 9.11 3.79
N ASN A 55 10.93 10.31 4.08
CA ASN A 55 11.80 11.04 3.16
C ASN A 55 13.14 10.30 2.94
N VAL A 56 13.74 9.76 4.01
CA VAL A 56 14.94 8.91 3.90
C VAL A 56 14.65 7.66 3.09
N ALA A 57 13.58 6.92 3.40
CA ALA A 57 13.21 5.70 2.68
C ALA A 57 12.96 5.97 1.19
N ASN A 58 12.27 7.07 0.87
CA ASN A 58 12.03 7.44 -0.52
C ASN A 58 13.32 7.84 -1.26
N ALA A 59 14.22 8.59 -0.63
CA ALA A 59 15.52 8.94 -1.22
C ALA A 59 16.36 7.69 -1.51
N GLU A 60 16.41 6.73 -0.58
CA GLU A 60 17.08 5.45 -0.77
C GLU A 60 16.45 4.62 -1.90
N LEU A 61 15.11 4.57 -1.96
CA LEU A 61 14.39 3.87 -3.02
C LEU A 61 14.69 4.45 -4.41
N LEU A 62 14.85 5.76 -4.53
CA LEU A 62 15.18 6.42 -5.80
C LEU A 62 16.65 6.23 -6.20
N SER A 63 17.53 5.92 -5.25
CA SER A 63 18.95 5.67 -5.50
C SER A 63 19.21 4.26 -6.05
N ASP A 64 20.45 3.98 -6.47
CA ASP A 64 20.87 2.66 -6.92
C ASP A 64 21.25 1.69 -5.78
N ARG A 65 21.12 2.14 -4.53
CA ARG A 65 21.46 1.35 -3.34
C ARG A 65 20.46 0.26 -3.01
N VAL A 66 19.19 0.46 -3.38
CA VAL A 66 18.11 -0.49 -3.15
C VAL A 66 17.84 -1.28 -4.41
N PRO A 67 17.97 -2.61 -4.39
CA PRO A 67 17.58 -3.44 -5.52
C PRO A 67 16.09 -3.27 -5.83
N LYS A 68 15.82 -3.13 -7.09
CA LYS A 68 14.46 -2.96 -7.62
C LYS A 68 14.13 -4.14 -8.49
N ASP A 69 13.00 -4.76 -8.24
CA ASP A 69 12.39 -5.60 -9.26
C ASP A 69 11.91 -4.62 -10.34
N ILE A 70 12.76 -4.41 -11.33
CA ILE A 70 12.39 -3.68 -12.54
C ILE A 70 11.34 -4.54 -13.21
N MET A 71 10.13 -4.32 -12.78
CA MET A 71 9.00 -4.77 -13.54
C MET A 71 8.78 -3.66 -14.55
N GLU A 72 9.24 -3.87 -15.76
CA GLU A 72 8.64 -3.27 -16.95
C GLU A 72 7.18 -3.71 -16.98
N ARG A 73 6.42 -3.33 -15.97
CA ARG A 73 4.97 -3.44 -16.05
C ARG A 73 4.52 -2.25 -16.85
N PRO A 74 4.14 -2.49 -18.11
CA PRO A 74 3.57 -1.44 -18.90
C PRO A 74 2.37 -0.86 -18.16
N LYS A 75 2.24 0.46 -18.14
CA LYS A 75 1.05 1.12 -17.61
C LYS A 75 -0.14 0.62 -18.40
N LEU A 76 -1.11 0.02 -17.72
CA LEU A 76 -2.36 -0.38 -18.35
C LEU A 76 -3.14 0.89 -18.75
N LEU A 77 -3.30 1.09 -20.06
CA LEU A 77 -4.03 2.23 -20.63
C LEU A 77 -5.53 1.96 -20.74
N GLY A 78 -5.93 0.70 -20.71
CA GLY A 78 -7.30 0.28 -20.90
C GLY A 78 -7.40 -0.97 -21.75
N LYS A 79 -8.59 -1.23 -22.25
CA LYS A 79 -8.85 -2.26 -23.27
C LYS A 79 -9.19 -1.56 -24.60
N ASP A 80 -8.73 -2.13 -25.69
CA ASP A 80 -9.15 -1.71 -27.02
C ASP A 80 -10.60 -2.18 -27.33
N GLU A 81 -11.09 -1.84 -28.50
CA GLU A 81 -12.42 -2.23 -28.98
C GLU A 81 -12.67 -3.75 -29.02
N ASN A 82 -11.59 -4.54 -29.05
CA ASN A 82 -11.63 -6.01 -29.05
C ASN A 82 -11.46 -6.60 -27.64
N GLY A 83 -11.41 -5.76 -26.58
CA GLY A 83 -11.23 -6.17 -25.21
C GLY A 83 -9.79 -6.53 -24.82
N LYS A 84 -8.81 -6.30 -25.71
CA LYS A 84 -7.38 -6.56 -25.45
C LYS A 84 -6.77 -5.43 -24.62
N GLN A 85 -6.03 -5.79 -23.59
CA GLN A 85 -5.33 -4.83 -22.74
C GLN A 85 -4.27 -4.07 -23.51
N GLN A 86 -4.29 -2.75 -23.37
CA GLN A 86 -3.32 -1.83 -23.95
C GLN A 86 -2.41 -1.25 -22.89
N TYR A 87 -1.13 -1.09 -23.22
CA TYR A 87 -0.10 -0.72 -22.27
C TYR A 87 0.78 0.41 -22.79
N ASP A 88 1.11 1.35 -21.90
CA ASP A 88 2.14 2.36 -22.14
C ASP A 88 3.50 1.79 -21.68
N LEU A 89 4.36 1.50 -22.63
CA LEU A 89 5.70 0.96 -22.39
C LEU A 89 6.73 2.05 -22.04
N THR A 90 6.35 3.33 -22.06
CA THR A 90 7.29 4.45 -21.88
C THR A 90 7.53 4.82 -20.41
N ILE A 91 6.63 4.42 -19.49
CA ILE A 91 6.72 4.79 -18.09
C ILE A 91 7.50 3.73 -17.32
N LYS A 92 8.63 4.17 -16.73
CA LYS A 92 9.41 3.32 -15.82
C LYS A 92 8.61 3.02 -14.56
N GLN A 93 8.41 1.72 -14.29
CA GLN A 93 7.74 1.21 -13.11
C GLN A 93 8.62 0.16 -12.43
N TYR A 94 8.65 0.15 -11.10
CA TYR A 94 9.32 -0.90 -10.34
C TYR A 94 8.73 -1.04 -8.94
N SER A 95 9.01 -2.17 -8.30
CA SER A 95 8.66 -2.38 -6.89
C SER A 95 9.82 -2.99 -6.12
N THR A 96 9.77 -2.85 -4.80
CA THR A 96 10.72 -3.43 -3.87
C THR A 96 9.95 -3.97 -2.67
N ILE A 97 10.16 -5.25 -2.34
CA ILE A 97 9.50 -5.91 -1.21
C ILE A 97 10.53 -6.19 -0.13
N ILE A 98 10.24 -5.77 1.11
CA ILE A 98 10.99 -6.11 2.32
C ILE A 98 10.06 -6.77 3.35
N GLY A 99 10.64 -7.44 4.35
CA GLY A 99 9.89 -8.28 5.28
C GLY A 99 9.63 -9.66 4.71
N SER A 100 8.51 -10.26 5.06
CA SER A 100 8.19 -11.64 4.72
C SER A 100 7.55 -11.77 3.34
N CYS A 101 7.96 -12.78 2.60
CA CYS A 101 7.42 -13.12 1.29
C CYS A 101 6.62 -14.41 1.38
N ALA A 102 5.39 -14.39 0.86
CA ALA A 102 4.53 -15.56 0.75
C ALA A 102 5.16 -16.63 -0.15
N PRO A 103 4.81 -17.92 0.04
CA PRO A 103 5.14 -18.98 -0.90
C PRO A 103 4.66 -18.66 -2.32
N LYS A 104 5.46 -19.04 -3.31
CA LYS A 104 5.11 -18.96 -4.75
C LYS A 104 5.35 -20.30 -5.41
N PRO A 105 4.45 -21.30 -5.22
CA PRO A 105 4.65 -22.68 -5.72
C PRO A 105 4.88 -22.74 -7.24
N HIS A 106 4.22 -21.87 -8.00
CA HIS A 106 4.41 -21.76 -9.45
C HIS A 106 5.84 -21.37 -9.87
N LEU A 107 6.62 -20.78 -8.93
CA LEU A 107 8.05 -20.49 -9.09
C LEU A 107 8.94 -21.47 -8.32
N ARG A 108 8.40 -22.62 -7.89
CA ARG A 108 9.07 -23.64 -7.05
C ARG A 108 9.55 -23.09 -5.69
N MET A 109 8.90 -22.03 -5.20
CA MET A 109 9.16 -21.43 -3.90
C MET A 109 8.04 -21.85 -2.94
N ASN A 110 8.11 -23.07 -2.40
CA ASN A 110 7.02 -23.70 -1.65
C ASN A 110 6.91 -23.23 -0.19
N TYR A 111 7.90 -22.49 0.30
CA TYR A 111 7.95 -22.02 1.69
C TYR A 111 8.01 -20.50 1.78
N PRO A 112 7.46 -19.90 2.84
CA PRO A 112 7.65 -18.49 3.11
C PRO A 112 9.12 -18.21 3.44
N ARG A 113 9.56 -17.00 3.12
CA ARG A 113 10.94 -16.55 3.36
C ARG A 113 10.97 -15.07 3.67
N ILE A 114 12.06 -14.62 4.26
CA ILE A 114 12.39 -13.19 4.33
C ILE A 114 12.94 -12.74 2.97
N SER A 115 12.60 -11.53 2.58
CA SER A 115 13.11 -10.94 1.34
C SER A 115 14.64 -10.88 1.38
N LYS A 116 15.29 -11.32 0.29
CA LYS A 116 16.76 -11.29 0.14
C LYS A 116 17.35 -9.89 0.21
N ILE A 117 16.55 -8.84 0.04
CA ILE A 117 16.99 -7.46 0.18
C ILE A 117 17.55 -7.19 1.59
N HIS A 118 17.07 -7.91 2.61
CA HIS A 118 17.61 -7.82 3.97
C HIS A 118 19.08 -8.23 4.09
N GLU A 119 19.61 -9.02 3.15
CA GLU A 119 20.99 -9.48 3.11
C GLU A 119 21.92 -8.49 2.36
N ILE A 120 21.36 -7.44 1.73
CA ILE A 120 22.09 -6.52 0.87
C ILE A 120 22.61 -5.33 1.70
N PRO A 121 23.97 -5.14 1.82
CA PRO A 121 24.54 -4.09 2.65
C PRO A 121 24.11 -2.68 2.23
N SER A 122 24.03 -2.39 0.92
CA SER A 122 23.64 -1.08 0.40
C SER A 122 22.18 -0.72 0.68
N ALA A 123 21.29 -1.70 0.94
CA ALA A 123 19.88 -1.47 1.22
C ALA A 123 19.58 -1.25 2.72
N GLN A 124 20.56 -1.35 3.61
CA GLN A 124 20.31 -1.34 5.06
C GLN A 124 19.72 -0.03 5.57
N THR A 125 20.10 1.12 4.98
CA THR A 125 19.53 2.42 5.35
C THR A 125 18.04 2.46 5.01
N TYR A 126 17.65 1.99 3.83
CA TYR A 126 16.25 1.86 3.41
C TYR A 126 15.45 0.96 4.36
N ILE A 127 15.98 -0.23 4.64
CA ILE A 127 15.31 -1.22 5.51
C ILE A 127 15.09 -0.64 6.91
N LYS A 128 16.12 -0.03 7.51
CA LYS A 128 16.02 0.60 8.83
C LYS A 128 14.99 1.73 8.85
N ALA A 129 15.02 2.60 7.83
CA ALA A 129 14.06 3.69 7.71
C ALA A 129 12.62 3.16 7.60
N MET A 130 12.38 2.10 6.81
CA MET A 130 11.06 1.49 6.66
C MET A 130 10.59 0.77 7.93
N LEU A 131 11.47 0.08 8.66
CA LEU A 131 11.12 -0.56 9.95
C LEU A 131 10.75 0.49 11.00
N MET A 132 11.50 1.58 11.08
CA MET A 132 11.20 2.68 12.00
C MET A 132 9.90 3.41 11.57
N ALA A 133 9.70 3.63 10.28
CA ALA A 133 8.45 4.22 9.76
C ALA A 133 7.24 3.32 10.02
N CYS A 134 7.40 2.00 9.92
CA CYS A 134 6.36 1.05 10.31
C CYS A 134 5.97 1.24 11.77
N LYS A 135 6.94 1.28 12.68
CA LYS A 135 6.70 1.51 14.11
C LYS A 135 5.96 2.84 14.39
N GLU A 136 6.42 3.93 13.80
CA GLU A 136 5.75 5.25 13.95
C GLU A 136 4.33 5.23 13.36
N SER A 137 4.12 4.52 12.25
CA SER A 137 2.78 4.33 11.67
C SER A 137 1.85 3.52 12.60
N GLU A 138 2.38 2.47 13.23
CA GLU A 138 1.63 1.67 14.22
C GLU A 138 1.28 2.49 15.47
N ASP A 139 2.20 3.33 15.95
CA ASP A 139 1.93 4.21 17.09
C ASP A 139 0.86 5.25 16.73
N LEU A 140 0.87 5.77 15.50
CA LEU A 140 -0.16 6.68 15.00
C LEU A 140 -1.54 5.99 14.84
N ILE A 141 -1.56 4.74 14.38
CA ILE A 141 -2.82 3.94 14.35
C ILE A 141 -3.36 3.77 15.77
N ARG A 142 -2.51 3.47 16.74
CA ARG A 142 -2.92 3.31 18.14
C ARG A 142 -3.48 4.60 18.73
N GLU A 143 -2.92 5.75 18.37
CA GLU A 143 -3.38 7.06 18.81
C GLU A 143 -4.74 7.44 18.20
N ILE A 144 -4.91 7.25 16.88
CA ILE A 144 -6.10 7.72 16.16
C ILE A 144 -7.25 6.71 16.21
N ALA A 145 -6.94 5.42 16.10
CA ALA A 145 -7.91 4.33 16.00
C ALA A 145 -7.49 3.13 16.85
N PRO A 146 -7.51 3.23 18.19
CA PRO A 146 -7.02 2.19 19.09
C PRO A 146 -7.71 0.84 18.88
N ASP A 147 -9.00 0.82 18.55
CA ASP A 147 -9.74 -0.41 18.30
C ASP A 147 -9.21 -1.17 17.07
N ILE A 148 -8.80 -0.44 16.02
CA ILE A 148 -8.12 -1.04 14.86
C ILE A 148 -6.78 -1.63 15.28
N PHE A 149 -5.99 -0.88 16.05
CA PHE A 149 -4.69 -1.34 16.53
C PHE A 149 -4.81 -2.63 17.34
N ASP A 150 -5.68 -2.65 18.36
CA ASP A 150 -5.85 -3.78 19.28
C ASP A 150 -6.40 -5.02 18.56
N ARG A 151 -7.36 -4.83 17.66
CA ARG A 151 -7.91 -5.91 16.83
C ARG A 151 -6.82 -6.52 15.94
N GLN A 152 -6.09 -5.69 15.22
CA GLN A 152 -5.05 -6.18 14.29
C GLN A 152 -3.89 -6.83 15.04
N LEU A 153 -3.48 -6.28 16.18
CA LEU A 153 -2.44 -6.87 17.03
C LEU A 153 -2.80 -8.31 17.42
N ARG A 154 -4.03 -8.51 17.94
CA ARG A 154 -4.53 -9.85 18.29
C ARG A 154 -4.54 -10.80 17.09
N ILE A 155 -4.98 -10.34 15.92
CA ILE A 155 -5.00 -11.16 14.70
C ILE A 155 -3.57 -11.55 14.28
N ILE A 156 -2.62 -10.61 14.32
CA ILE A 156 -1.22 -10.88 13.97
C ILE A 156 -0.58 -11.83 14.98
N GLU A 157 -0.83 -11.67 16.26
CA GLU A 157 -0.31 -12.56 17.30
C GLU A 157 -0.86 -13.99 17.17
N ASP A 158 -2.12 -14.15 16.78
CA ASP A 158 -2.77 -15.45 16.56
C ASP A 158 -2.38 -16.11 15.24
N LYS A 159 -2.23 -15.34 14.15
CA LYS A 159 -2.11 -15.89 12.79
C LYS A 159 -0.70 -15.89 12.21
N VAL A 160 0.23 -15.11 12.76
CA VAL A 160 1.55 -14.89 12.17
C VAL A 160 2.67 -15.24 13.15
N PRO A 161 3.49 -16.26 12.85
CA PRO A 161 4.67 -16.56 13.65
C PRO A 161 5.61 -15.35 13.80
N PRO A 162 6.24 -15.13 14.96
CA PRO A 162 7.09 -13.96 15.22
C PRO A 162 8.14 -13.70 14.14
N LYS A 163 8.76 -14.76 13.60
CA LYS A 163 9.80 -14.65 12.56
C LYS A 163 9.32 -14.07 11.23
N PHE A 164 8.01 -14.01 10.98
CA PHE A 164 7.42 -13.44 9.78
C PHE A 164 6.73 -12.10 10.01
N ARG A 165 6.85 -11.52 11.19
CA ARG A 165 6.28 -10.21 11.49
C ARG A 165 7.20 -9.08 11.02
N PHE A 166 6.58 -8.04 10.49
CA PHE A 166 7.22 -6.78 10.14
C PHE A 166 6.59 -5.69 11.02
N GLY A 167 7.25 -5.33 12.10
CA GLY A 167 6.63 -4.57 13.19
C GLY A 167 5.67 -5.42 14.02
N ARG A 168 4.69 -4.77 14.63
CA ARG A 168 3.65 -5.41 15.48
C ARG A 168 2.40 -5.82 14.69
N LEU A 169 2.06 -5.05 13.65
CA LEU A 169 0.78 -5.14 12.94
C LEU A 169 0.89 -5.72 11.52
N PHE A 170 2.09 -5.93 10.99
CA PHE A 170 2.28 -6.26 9.58
C PHE A 170 3.21 -7.46 9.39
N THR A 171 3.30 -7.95 8.17
CA THR A 171 4.22 -9.03 7.78
C THR A 171 5.25 -8.55 6.76
N SER A 172 4.91 -7.52 6.01
CA SER A 172 5.65 -7.14 4.83
C SER A 172 5.47 -5.66 4.52
N SER A 173 6.40 -5.14 3.72
CA SER A 173 6.26 -3.84 3.11
C SER A 173 6.62 -3.92 1.63
N ILE A 174 5.88 -3.18 0.80
CA ILE A 174 6.20 -2.98 -0.62
C ILE A 174 6.26 -1.49 -0.92
N ALA A 175 7.29 -1.09 -1.65
CA ALA A 175 7.35 0.22 -2.29
C ALA A 175 7.04 0.07 -3.78
N ASN A 176 6.14 0.89 -4.30
CA ASN A 176 5.73 0.88 -5.69
C ASN A 176 6.02 2.23 -6.34
N PHE A 177 6.82 2.23 -7.41
CA PHE A 177 7.18 3.42 -8.17
C PHE A 177 6.33 3.51 -9.43
N ASN A 178 5.55 4.60 -9.57
CA ASN A 178 4.68 4.90 -10.70
C ASN A 178 3.66 3.79 -11.06
N ILE A 179 3.27 2.97 -10.09
CA ILE A 179 2.32 1.88 -10.30
C ILE A 179 0.90 2.38 -10.01
N SER A 180 0.09 2.48 -11.05
CA SER A 180 -1.37 2.50 -10.96
C SER A 180 -1.89 1.06 -10.90
N ALA A 181 -3.13 0.88 -10.45
CA ALA A 181 -3.71 -0.46 -10.34
C ALA A 181 -5.15 -0.48 -10.85
N PRO A 182 -5.56 -1.50 -11.61
CA PRO A 182 -6.97 -1.75 -11.90
C PRO A 182 -7.73 -2.03 -10.61
N PHE A 183 -9.04 -2.05 -10.69
CA PHE A 183 -9.87 -2.39 -9.54
C PHE A 183 -9.62 -3.83 -9.09
N HIS A 184 -9.30 -4.01 -7.82
CA HIS A 184 -8.97 -5.30 -7.21
C HIS A 184 -9.32 -5.30 -5.71
N ARG A 185 -9.13 -6.43 -5.06
CA ARG A 185 -9.07 -6.57 -3.60
C ARG A 185 -7.74 -7.20 -3.22
N ASP A 186 -7.20 -6.80 -2.08
CA ASP A 186 -6.01 -7.45 -1.52
C ASP A 186 -6.39 -8.76 -0.81
N ALA A 187 -6.93 -9.72 -1.58
CA ALA A 187 -7.47 -10.97 -1.06
C ALA A 187 -6.44 -11.86 -0.34
N ALA A 188 -5.14 -11.58 -0.49
CA ALA A 188 -4.07 -12.25 0.23
C ALA A 188 -3.82 -11.68 1.64
N ASN A 189 -4.44 -10.55 2.00
CA ASN A 189 -4.29 -9.95 3.30
C ASN A 189 -5.17 -10.67 4.35
N LEU A 190 -4.78 -10.55 5.61
CA LEU A 190 -5.57 -11.03 6.74
C LEU A 190 -6.86 -10.22 6.86
N GLU A 191 -7.96 -10.93 6.99
CA GLU A 191 -9.28 -10.34 7.25
C GLU A 191 -9.30 -9.68 8.64
N GLY A 192 -10.01 -8.57 8.76
CA GLY A 192 -10.06 -7.77 9.98
C GLY A 192 -8.88 -6.79 10.15
N CYS A 193 -7.88 -6.84 9.27
CA CYS A 193 -6.71 -5.97 9.30
C CYS A 193 -6.82 -4.81 8.31
N VAL A 194 -5.99 -3.80 8.53
CA VAL A 194 -5.80 -2.65 7.62
C VAL A 194 -4.42 -2.67 6.99
N ASN A 195 -4.31 -2.02 5.83
CA ASN A 195 -3.04 -1.63 5.23
C ASN A 195 -2.72 -0.18 5.57
N VAL A 196 -1.44 0.16 5.58
CA VAL A 196 -0.95 1.53 5.58
C VAL A 196 -0.38 1.83 4.19
N ILE A 197 -0.81 2.92 3.57
CA ILE A 197 -0.27 3.42 2.32
C ILE A 197 0.22 4.84 2.53
N ILE A 198 1.52 5.05 2.41
CA ILE A 198 2.13 6.37 2.48
C ILE A 198 2.55 6.78 1.07
N ALA A 199 2.08 7.93 0.62
CA ALA A 199 2.39 8.44 -0.70
C ALA A 199 3.60 9.38 -0.67
N LYS A 200 4.50 9.21 -1.64
CA LYS A 200 5.53 10.17 -2.02
C LYS A 200 5.27 10.63 -3.44
N LYS A 201 5.15 11.93 -3.65
CA LYS A 201 4.80 12.50 -4.95
C LYS A 201 5.63 13.74 -5.25
N SER A 202 6.18 13.79 -6.46
CA SER A 202 6.89 14.96 -6.96
C SER A 202 6.51 15.20 -8.42
N TYR A 203 6.06 16.38 -8.75
CA TYR A 203 5.68 16.79 -10.12
C TYR A 203 4.85 15.72 -10.87
N ALA A 204 3.83 15.18 -10.23
CA ALA A 204 2.91 14.22 -10.82
C ALA A 204 1.46 14.46 -10.36
N LYS A 205 0.49 14.09 -11.20
CA LYS A 205 -0.94 14.06 -10.89
C LYS A 205 -1.43 12.62 -10.78
N GLY A 206 -2.60 12.42 -10.17
CA GLY A 206 -3.23 11.11 -10.02
C GLY A 206 -2.53 10.23 -8.98
N GLY A 207 -2.63 8.92 -9.16
CA GLY A 207 -2.17 7.93 -8.19
C GLY A 207 -3.06 7.86 -6.94
N ASN A 208 -4.29 8.38 -7.03
CA ASN A 208 -5.26 8.40 -5.94
C ASN A 208 -5.86 7.01 -5.72
N THR A 209 -6.09 6.65 -4.47
CA THR A 209 -6.80 5.41 -4.14
C THR A 209 -8.30 5.68 -4.19
N THR A 210 -9.03 4.91 -5.01
CA THR A 210 -10.48 5.02 -5.12
C THR A 210 -11.18 3.73 -4.70
N VAL A 211 -12.27 3.88 -3.94
CA VAL A 211 -13.09 2.79 -3.40
C VAL A 211 -14.53 3.00 -3.88
N PRO A 212 -14.94 2.33 -4.97
CA PRO A 212 -16.26 2.53 -5.58
C PRO A 212 -17.41 2.24 -4.62
N ASP A 213 -17.26 1.24 -3.74
CA ASP A 213 -18.26 0.89 -2.73
C ASP A 213 -18.76 2.09 -1.92
N TYR A 214 -17.96 3.14 -1.81
CA TYR A 214 -18.27 4.35 -1.03
C TYR A 214 -18.19 5.64 -1.86
N GLY A 215 -17.94 5.55 -3.16
CA GLY A 215 -17.67 6.72 -3.99
C GLY A 215 -16.50 7.57 -3.47
N ALA A 216 -15.59 6.96 -2.72
CA ALA A 216 -14.48 7.65 -2.06
C ALA A 216 -13.22 7.57 -2.91
N THR A 217 -12.61 8.72 -3.18
CA THR A 217 -11.30 8.82 -3.82
C THR A 217 -10.39 9.68 -2.94
N VAL A 218 -9.33 9.06 -2.44
CA VAL A 218 -8.42 9.66 -1.46
C VAL A 218 -7.23 10.29 -2.17
N ASP A 219 -6.95 11.57 -1.86
CA ASP A 219 -5.81 12.29 -2.45
C ASP A 219 -4.47 11.66 -2.02
N SER A 220 -3.73 11.21 -3.02
CA SER A 220 -2.39 10.65 -2.84
C SER A 220 -1.32 11.74 -2.97
N ARG A 221 -1.42 12.78 -2.14
CA ARG A 221 -0.44 13.86 -2.13
C ARG A 221 0.86 13.48 -1.43
N ASP A 222 1.90 14.29 -1.63
CA ASP A 222 3.20 14.02 -1.00
C ASP A 222 3.10 14.00 0.53
N ASN A 223 3.71 13.00 1.15
CA ASN A 223 3.67 12.73 2.59
C ASN A 223 2.25 12.50 3.17
N SER A 224 1.29 12.06 2.38
CA SER A 224 -0.01 11.62 2.89
C SER A 224 0.02 10.15 3.33
N MET A 225 -0.89 9.79 4.24
CA MET A 225 -1.05 8.42 4.73
C MET A 225 -2.51 8.02 4.70
N LEU A 226 -2.80 6.87 4.11
CA LEU A 226 -4.10 6.22 4.12
C LEU A 226 -4.00 4.91 4.88
N VAL A 227 -4.91 4.72 5.83
CA VAL A 227 -5.10 3.46 6.57
C VAL A 227 -6.48 2.94 6.26
N TYR A 228 -6.59 1.74 5.69
CA TYR A 228 -7.90 1.18 5.32
C TYR A 228 -7.84 -0.35 5.12
N PRO A 229 -9.01 -1.07 5.22
CA PRO A 229 -9.08 -2.52 5.07
C PRO A 229 -9.10 -2.94 3.59
N ALA A 230 -7.93 -2.99 2.94
CA ALA A 230 -7.77 -3.29 1.52
C ALA A 230 -8.27 -4.69 1.10
N TRP A 231 -8.38 -5.64 2.05
CA TRP A 231 -8.98 -6.96 1.82
C TRP A 231 -10.50 -6.90 1.62
N ARG A 232 -11.16 -5.92 2.25
CA ARG A 232 -12.63 -5.83 2.35
C ARG A 232 -13.26 -5.29 1.07
N ASN A 233 -12.78 -4.16 0.57
CA ASN A 233 -13.43 -3.39 -0.49
C ASN A 233 -12.67 -3.48 -1.82
N VAL A 234 -13.41 -3.45 -2.92
CA VAL A 234 -12.84 -3.23 -4.24
C VAL A 234 -12.22 -1.83 -4.26
N HIS A 235 -10.98 -1.74 -4.69
CA HIS A 235 -10.27 -0.47 -4.81
C HIS A 235 -9.36 -0.46 -6.03
N GLY A 236 -9.03 0.73 -6.50
CA GLY A 236 -8.11 0.94 -7.60
C GLY A 236 -7.21 2.15 -7.34
N VAL A 237 -6.18 2.28 -8.16
CA VAL A 237 -5.27 3.43 -8.14
C VAL A 237 -5.36 4.14 -9.48
N THR A 238 -5.78 5.41 -9.45
CA THR A 238 -5.94 6.22 -10.65
C THR A 238 -4.62 6.36 -11.43
N PRO A 239 -4.64 6.63 -12.73
CA PRO A 239 -3.44 6.82 -13.52
C PRO A 239 -2.52 7.88 -12.92
N ILE A 240 -1.21 7.64 -13.00
CA ILE A 240 -0.17 8.56 -12.58
C ILE A 240 0.34 9.29 -13.81
N VAL A 241 0.26 10.61 -13.81
CA VAL A 241 0.69 11.45 -14.92
C VAL A 241 1.85 12.33 -14.47
N PRO A 242 3.10 12.01 -14.87
CA PRO A 242 4.23 12.91 -14.63
C PRO A 242 4.00 14.27 -15.33
N LEU A 243 4.27 15.36 -14.62
CA LEU A 243 4.18 16.72 -15.12
C LEU A 243 5.54 17.26 -15.60
N LYS A 244 6.62 16.57 -15.26
CA LYS A 244 8.00 16.79 -15.68
C LYS A 244 8.67 15.44 -15.92
N GLU A 245 9.78 15.44 -16.63
CA GLU A 245 10.56 14.23 -16.95
C GLU A 245 10.83 13.32 -15.75
N ASN A 246 11.15 13.89 -14.59
CA ASN A 246 11.41 13.15 -13.34
C ASN A 246 10.22 13.18 -12.37
N GLY A 247 9.01 13.44 -12.87
CA GLY A 247 7.80 13.39 -12.07
C GLY A 247 7.44 11.96 -11.68
N TYR A 248 7.05 11.75 -10.41
CA TYR A 248 6.72 10.42 -9.93
C TYR A 248 5.67 10.44 -8.80
N ARG A 249 5.05 9.29 -8.61
CA ARG A 249 4.30 8.94 -7.40
C ARG A 249 4.74 7.56 -6.92
N ASN A 250 5.30 7.49 -5.72
CA ASN A 250 5.58 6.24 -5.00
C ASN A 250 4.51 5.98 -3.95
N SER A 251 4.26 4.71 -3.66
CA SER A 251 3.58 4.29 -2.43
C SER A 251 4.49 3.39 -1.62
N LEU A 252 4.64 3.71 -0.34
CA LEU A 252 5.29 2.88 0.67
C LEU A 252 4.17 2.23 1.47
N VAL A 253 4.07 0.91 1.40
CA VAL A 253 2.90 0.17 1.90
C VAL A 253 3.33 -0.82 2.96
N PHE A 254 2.66 -0.85 4.12
CA PHE A 254 2.73 -1.92 5.11
C PHE A 254 1.46 -2.75 5.04
N TYR A 255 1.59 -4.07 4.97
CA TYR A 255 0.44 -4.96 4.79
C TYR A 255 0.61 -6.32 5.49
N PRO A 256 -0.51 -6.93 5.96
CA PRO A 256 -0.51 -8.19 6.69
C PRO A 256 -0.95 -9.34 5.78
N LEU A 257 -0.05 -10.24 5.39
CA LEU A 257 -0.38 -11.42 4.58
C LEU A 257 -0.88 -12.59 5.43
N LYS A 258 -1.89 -13.31 4.95
CA LYS A 258 -2.43 -14.52 5.58
C LYS A 258 -1.62 -15.79 5.34
N ALA A 259 -0.59 -15.73 4.49
CA ALA A 259 0.15 -16.89 4.01
C ALA A 259 1.02 -17.60 5.07
N PHE A 260 1.12 -17.07 6.29
CA PHE A 260 2.07 -17.54 7.31
C PHE A 260 1.46 -18.39 8.41
N ASN A 261 0.15 -18.50 8.50
CA ASN A 261 -0.57 -19.17 9.59
C ASN A 261 -0.17 -20.65 9.80
N ASN A 262 0.23 -21.35 8.75
CA ASN A 262 0.58 -22.78 8.80
C ASN A 262 2.08 -23.04 9.04
N TYR A 263 2.85 -22.05 9.52
CA TYR A 263 4.31 -22.14 9.62
C TYR A 263 4.86 -21.83 11.01
N TRP A 264 4.08 -22.17 12.07
CA TRP A 264 4.49 -21.95 13.47
C TRP A 264 5.69 -22.81 13.86
N ASP A 265 5.72 -24.05 13.44
CA ASP A 265 6.71 -25.08 13.84
C ASP A 265 7.73 -25.40 12.75
N LYS A 266 7.88 -24.55 11.73
CA LYS A 266 8.73 -24.82 10.58
C LYS A 266 9.84 -23.80 10.41
#